data_b5d96492d51f60a3757d431ab49e27ae
#
_entry.id   b5d96492d51f60a3757d431ab49e27ae
#
_cell.length_a   1.000
_cell.length_b   1.000
_cell.length_c   1.000
_cell.angle_alpha   90.00
_cell.angle_beta   90.00
_cell.angle_gamma   90.00
#
_symmetry.space_group_name_H-M   'P 1'
#
loop_
_entity.id
_entity.type
_entity.pdbx_description
1 polymer ?
#
loop_
_entity_poly.entity_id
_entity_poly.type
_entity_poly.pdbx_seq_one_letter_code
_entity_poly.pdbx_strand_id
1 'polypeptide(L)'
;MGLVANFRKYGVLSLATTPLSEGVTPAGNSQVVTAVTATAAQYGDFLTVSDVLETAGIDDSVVQAVEQLGEQAGQTIHRLVVNELGAGSTVRYPSTAVSRVTVAVGMNMSVALIRLAVRDLENANVPKFSDGFYHAAVTPAQKYDLITDPAWQDIYRYTNTRPMMANEVGEVYGALVRETTDLPIYPTGGAAGIPVHAAVLYGPNAYGVIDLESMGVGSINDETNKGVNVFTTGLDVPSKSDPLHQRAYVGWSVVFVAKVLDVLRVIRVETAVSP
;
A
#
# COMPACT_ATOMS: atom_id res chain seq x y z
N MET A 1 -9.15 -23.48 11.19
CA MET A 1 -8.18 -22.45 10.75
C MET A 1 -8.56 -21.14 11.38
N GLY A 2 -7.64 -20.41 12.01
CA GLY A 2 -7.93 -19.10 12.62
C GLY A 2 -7.67 -17.99 11.62
N LEU A 3 -8.49 -16.94 11.65
CA LEU A 3 -8.29 -15.71 10.86
C LEU A 3 -7.10 -14.85 11.34
N VAL A 4 -6.35 -15.33 12.34
CA VAL A 4 -5.20 -14.62 12.92
C VAL A 4 -3.92 -15.11 12.26
N ALA A 5 -3.23 -14.21 11.63
CA ALA A 5 -1.93 -14.41 11.02
C ALA A 5 -0.83 -13.91 11.94
N ASN A 6 0.23 -14.68 12.11
CA ASN A 6 1.38 -14.32 12.93
C ASN A 6 2.62 -14.17 12.04
N PHE A 7 3.07 -12.94 11.84
CA PHE A 7 4.35 -12.65 11.24
C PHE A 7 5.46 -12.74 12.30
N ARG A 8 6.59 -13.32 11.95
CA ARG A 8 7.76 -13.40 12.83
C ARG A 8 8.84 -12.42 12.35
N LYS A 9 9.21 -11.50 13.20
CA LYS A 9 10.33 -10.59 12.97
C LYS A 9 11.51 -11.05 13.81
N TYR A 10 12.65 -11.28 13.17
CA TYR A 10 13.91 -11.60 13.84
C TYR A 10 14.67 -10.31 14.12
N GLY A 11 15.07 -10.14 15.38
CA GLY A 11 15.90 -8.99 15.79
C GLY A 11 17.30 -9.05 15.18
N VAL A 12 17.88 -7.89 14.96
CA VAL A 12 19.30 -7.78 14.56
C VAL A 12 20.16 -8.13 15.76
N LEU A 13 21.14 -9.00 15.57
CA LEU A 13 22.10 -9.36 16.61
C LEU A 13 23.04 -8.19 16.90
N SER A 14 23.49 -8.06 18.14
CA SER A 14 24.50 -7.10 18.52
C SER A 14 25.83 -7.41 17.82
N LEU A 15 26.57 -6.36 17.43
CA LEU A 15 27.88 -6.54 16.80
C LEU A 15 28.86 -7.14 17.82
N ALA A 16 29.65 -8.12 17.40
CA ALA A 16 30.72 -8.72 18.19
C ALA A 16 31.98 -7.86 18.11
N THR A 17 31.99 -6.75 18.85
CA THR A 17 33.09 -5.76 18.84
C THR A 17 34.19 -6.06 19.86
N THR A 18 33.99 -7.03 20.76
CA THR A 18 34.97 -7.41 21.76
C THR A 18 35.90 -8.51 21.21
N PRO A 19 37.23 -8.29 21.23
CA PRO A 19 38.19 -9.34 20.84
C PRO A 19 38.04 -10.60 21.70
N LEU A 20 38.20 -11.75 21.10
CA LEU A 20 38.18 -13.02 21.82
C LEU A 20 39.46 -13.18 22.63
N SER A 21 39.34 -13.66 23.87
CA SER A 21 40.49 -14.07 24.68
C SER A 21 40.82 -15.54 24.41
N GLU A 22 42.10 -15.84 24.30
CA GLU A 22 42.55 -17.21 24.05
C GLU A 22 42.12 -18.15 25.20
N GLY A 23 41.52 -19.28 24.83
CA GLY A 23 41.06 -20.31 25.79
C GLY A 23 39.74 -19.98 26.53
N VAL A 24 39.11 -18.85 26.23
CA VAL A 24 37.81 -18.44 26.83
C VAL A 24 36.67 -18.48 25.81
N THR A 25 35.67 -19.28 26.06
CA THR A 25 34.46 -19.30 25.23
C THR A 25 33.58 -18.09 25.58
N PRO A 26 33.26 -17.22 24.62
CA PRO A 26 32.39 -16.09 24.87
C PRO A 26 30.94 -16.51 25.14
N ALA A 27 30.20 -15.69 25.86
CA ALA A 27 28.76 -15.87 26.01
C ALA A 27 28.07 -15.65 24.63
N GLY A 28 27.33 -16.64 24.16
CA GLY A 28 26.58 -16.53 22.91
C GLY A 28 25.40 -15.55 23.00
N ASN A 29 25.05 -14.96 21.86
CA ASN A 29 23.82 -14.17 21.77
C ASN A 29 22.59 -15.06 21.57
N SER A 30 21.49 -14.71 22.21
CA SER A 30 20.20 -15.37 21.99
C SER A 30 19.43 -14.65 20.88
N GLN A 31 18.74 -15.42 20.05
CA GLN A 31 17.90 -14.87 18.99
C GLN A 31 16.60 -14.33 19.60
N VAL A 32 16.29 -13.06 19.35
CA VAL A 32 15.03 -12.44 19.74
C VAL A 32 14.06 -12.51 18.57
N VAL A 33 12.90 -13.14 18.79
CA VAL A 33 11.82 -13.25 17.82
C VAL A 33 10.61 -12.45 18.34
N THR A 34 10.18 -11.46 17.57
CA THR A 34 8.98 -10.69 17.86
C THR A 34 7.86 -11.14 16.91
N ALA A 35 6.70 -11.47 17.47
CA ALA A 35 5.52 -11.80 16.70
C ALA A 35 4.68 -10.53 16.44
N VAL A 36 4.31 -10.29 15.18
CA VAL A 36 3.34 -9.26 14.80
C VAL A 36 2.09 -10.00 14.33
N THR A 37 0.99 -9.81 15.05
CA THR A 37 -0.29 -10.44 14.75
C THR A 37 -1.15 -9.55 13.87
N ALA A 38 -1.84 -10.15 12.91
CA ALA A 38 -2.83 -9.48 12.09
C ALA A 38 -4.06 -10.37 11.96
N THR A 39 -5.25 -9.79 12.02
CA THR A 39 -6.50 -10.52 11.84
C THR A 39 -7.02 -10.27 10.44
N ALA A 40 -7.11 -11.35 9.64
CA ALA A 40 -7.66 -11.27 8.31
C ALA A 40 -9.16 -11.04 8.34
N ALA A 41 -9.65 -10.22 7.43
CA ALA A 41 -11.07 -9.95 7.23
C ALA A 41 -11.48 -10.32 5.81
N GLN A 42 -12.74 -10.68 5.64
CA GLN A 42 -13.32 -10.95 4.33
C GLN A 42 -13.86 -9.66 3.74
N TYR A 43 -13.48 -9.39 2.50
CA TYR A 43 -13.96 -8.28 1.68
C TYR A 43 -14.64 -8.86 0.44
N GLY A 44 -15.61 -8.15 -0.09
CA GLY A 44 -16.30 -8.57 -1.31
C GLY A 44 -17.46 -7.65 -1.63
N ASP A 45 -17.90 -7.73 -2.88
CA ASP A 45 -19.06 -7.00 -3.39
C ASP A 45 -19.71 -7.79 -4.51
N PHE A 46 -20.94 -7.43 -4.88
CA PHE A 46 -21.65 -8.08 -5.97
C PHE A 46 -22.56 -7.10 -6.70
N LEU A 47 -22.74 -7.37 -7.99
CA LEU A 47 -23.71 -6.68 -8.85
C LEU A 47 -24.85 -7.63 -9.23
N THR A 48 -26.05 -7.08 -9.34
CA THR A 48 -27.23 -7.78 -9.82
C THR A 48 -27.59 -7.24 -11.19
N VAL A 49 -27.71 -8.13 -12.17
CA VAL A 49 -28.14 -7.83 -13.53
C VAL A 49 -29.52 -8.43 -13.74
N SER A 50 -30.48 -7.66 -14.25
CA SER A 50 -31.83 -8.17 -14.54
C SER A 50 -31.89 -8.75 -15.96
N ASP A 51 -32.80 -9.74 -16.15
CA ASP A 51 -33.07 -10.37 -17.44
C ASP A 51 -33.56 -9.37 -18.50
N VAL A 52 -34.37 -8.39 -18.07
CA VAL A 52 -34.86 -7.33 -18.97
C VAL A 52 -33.70 -6.46 -19.46
N LEU A 53 -32.72 -6.13 -18.58
CA LEU A 53 -31.55 -5.36 -18.96
C LEU A 53 -30.68 -6.12 -19.94
N GLU A 54 -30.47 -7.41 -19.73
CA GLU A 54 -29.68 -8.28 -20.60
C GLU A 54 -30.34 -8.47 -21.98
N THR A 55 -31.68 -8.59 -22.00
CA THR A 55 -32.44 -8.78 -23.24
C THR A 55 -32.63 -7.49 -24.03
N ALA A 56 -32.82 -6.35 -23.35
CA ALA A 56 -33.07 -5.04 -23.96
C ALA A 56 -31.81 -4.21 -24.18
N GLY A 57 -30.69 -4.55 -23.52
CA GLY A 57 -29.43 -3.87 -23.64
C GLY A 57 -28.74 -4.14 -24.99
N ILE A 58 -27.96 -3.18 -25.44
CA ILE A 58 -27.12 -3.33 -26.63
C ILE A 58 -25.81 -4.05 -26.28
N ASP A 59 -25.34 -3.86 -25.04
CA ASP A 59 -24.10 -4.41 -24.53
C ASP A 59 -24.39 -5.60 -23.59
N ASP A 60 -23.44 -6.55 -23.53
CA ASP A 60 -23.47 -7.67 -22.59
C ASP A 60 -23.23 -7.15 -21.16
N SER A 61 -24.32 -6.97 -20.42
CA SER A 61 -24.30 -6.38 -19.07
C SER A 61 -23.56 -7.26 -18.06
N VAL A 62 -23.50 -8.57 -18.27
CA VAL A 62 -22.80 -9.50 -17.38
C VAL A 62 -21.29 -9.36 -17.55
N VAL A 63 -20.81 -9.24 -18.79
CA VAL A 63 -19.38 -9.03 -19.08
C VAL A 63 -18.91 -7.70 -18.49
N GLN A 64 -19.68 -6.63 -18.68
CA GLN A 64 -19.39 -5.32 -18.10
C GLN A 64 -19.35 -5.35 -16.56
N ALA A 65 -20.26 -6.09 -15.94
CA ALA A 65 -20.26 -6.28 -14.49
C ALA A 65 -19.00 -7.00 -13.98
N VAL A 66 -18.51 -8.02 -14.71
CA VAL A 66 -17.27 -8.74 -14.36
C VAL A 66 -16.06 -7.81 -14.44
N GLU A 67 -15.95 -6.99 -15.48
CA GLU A 67 -14.85 -6.03 -15.66
C GLU A 67 -14.83 -4.99 -14.53
N GLN A 68 -15.98 -4.38 -14.23
CA GLN A 68 -16.10 -3.38 -13.16
C GLN A 68 -15.78 -3.96 -11.78
N LEU A 69 -16.26 -5.17 -11.49
CA LEU A 69 -15.96 -5.84 -10.21
C LEU A 69 -14.50 -6.27 -10.11
N GLY A 70 -13.87 -6.66 -11.22
CA GLY A 70 -12.44 -6.96 -11.27
C GLY A 70 -11.58 -5.73 -10.96
N GLU A 71 -11.91 -4.58 -11.54
CA GLU A 71 -11.25 -3.32 -11.25
C GLU A 71 -11.45 -2.89 -9.79
N GLN A 72 -12.69 -2.96 -9.29
CA GLN A 72 -13.03 -2.66 -7.90
C GLN A 72 -12.24 -3.54 -6.91
N ALA A 73 -12.12 -4.84 -7.18
CA ALA A 73 -11.36 -5.76 -6.33
C ALA A 73 -9.88 -5.36 -6.25
N GLY A 74 -9.25 -5.05 -7.40
CA GLY A 74 -7.87 -4.58 -7.44
C GLY A 74 -7.65 -3.29 -6.66
N GLN A 75 -8.53 -2.31 -6.85
CA GLN A 75 -8.49 -1.03 -6.13
C GLN A 75 -8.72 -1.22 -4.63
N THR A 76 -9.62 -2.11 -4.22
CA THR A 76 -9.89 -2.39 -2.80
C THR A 76 -8.67 -2.96 -2.11
N ILE A 77 -8.01 -3.97 -2.69
CA ILE A 77 -6.79 -4.56 -2.14
C ILE A 77 -5.67 -3.53 -2.05
N HIS A 78 -5.46 -2.74 -3.12
CA HIS A 78 -4.47 -1.67 -3.13
C HIS A 78 -4.72 -0.66 -2.00
N ARG A 79 -5.95 -0.21 -1.84
CA ARG A 79 -6.34 0.75 -0.79
C ARG A 79 -6.14 0.21 0.62
N LEU A 80 -6.40 -1.08 0.85
CA LEU A 80 -6.15 -1.71 2.15
C LEU A 80 -4.66 -1.70 2.51
N VAL A 81 -3.78 -2.01 1.56
CA VAL A 81 -2.31 -1.94 1.76
C VAL A 81 -1.86 -0.51 2.03
N VAL A 82 -2.32 0.44 1.22
CA VAL A 82 -1.93 1.86 1.34
C VAL A 82 -2.42 2.47 2.65
N ASN A 83 -3.63 2.12 3.10
CA ASN A 83 -4.17 2.57 4.39
C ASN A 83 -3.32 2.05 5.57
N GLU A 84 -2.90 0.78 5.54
CA GLU A 84 -2.05 0.22 6.59
C GLU A 84 -0.66 0.89 6.59
N LEU A 85 -0.06 1.12 5.42
CA LEU A 85 1.19 1.87 5.29
C LEU A 85 1.03 3.32 5.76
N GLY A 86 -0.08 3.96 5.41
CA GLY A 86 -0.43 5.31 5.84
C GLY A 86 -0.74 5.44 7.33
N ALA A 87 -1.03 4.34 8.02
CA ALA A 87 -1.21 4.31 9.48
C ALA A 87 0.13 4.28 10.24
N GLY A 88 1.27 4.15 9.57
CA GLY A 88 2.60 4.13 10.18
C GLY A 88 2.84 5.28 11.16
N SER A 89 3.53 5.00 12.26
CA SER A 89 3.71 5.95 13.38
C SER A 89 4.84 6.95 13.18
N THR A 90 5.80 6.65 12.30
CA THR A 90 6.91 7.57 12.01
C THR A 90 6.46 8.60 10.99
N VAL A 91 6.29 9.85 11.44
CA VAL A 91 5.77 10.93 10.58
C VAL A 91 6.78 12.05 10.47
N ARG A 92 6.94 12.58 9.25
CA ARG A 92 7.72 13.78 8.95
C ARG A 92 6.80 14.89 8.47
N TYR A 93 7.08 16.08 8.95
CA TYR A 93 6.37 17.31 8.60
C TYR A 93 7.31 18.30 7.92
N PRO A 94 6.81 19.18 7.06
CA PRO A 94 7.61 20.20 6.40
C PRO A 94 8.00 21.33 7.36
N SER A 95 9.18 21.95 7.11
CA SER A 95 9.65 23.14 7.79
C SER A 95 9.62 23.02 9.33
N THR A 96 8.89 23.90 10.00
CA THR A 96 8.78 24.00 11.47
C THR A 96 7.58 23.26 12.04
N ALA A 97 6.75 22.64 11.19
CA ALA A 97 5.60 21.87 11.67
C ALA A 97 6.05 20.65 12.48
N VAL A 98 5.43 20.45 13.64
CA VAL A 98 5.71 19.33 14.56
C VAL A 98 4.56 18.33 14.63
N SER A 99 3.43 18.69 14.04
CA SER A 99 2.22 17.86 14.01
C SER A 99 1.38 18.22 12.80
N ARG A 100 0.42 17.36 12.45
CA ARG A 100 -0.51 17.61 11.33
C ARG A 100 -1.23 18.94 11.46
N VAL A 101 -1.71 19.28 12.66
CA VAL A 101 -2.49 20.48 12.93
C VAL A 101 -1.68 21.77 12.73
N THR A 102 -0.35 21.67 12.77
CA THR A 102 0.55 22.82 12.55
C THR A 102 1.02 22.98 11.12
N VAL A 103 0.63 22.06 10.21
CA VAL A 103 0.91 22.20 8.78
C VAL A 103 0.09 23.34 8.21
N ALA A 104 0.76 24.36 7.70
CA ALA A 104 0.14 25.59 7.16
C ALA A 104 0.24 25.66 5.63
N VAL A 105 -0.47 26.61 5.04
CA VAL A 105 -0.39 26.91 3.60
C VAL A 105 1.06 27.21 3.21
N GLY A 106 1.51 26.66 2.08
CA GLY A 106 2.89 26.80 1.59
C GLY A 106 3.87 25.76 2.17
N MET A 107 3.44 24.94 3.12
CA MET A 107 4.23 23.79 3.61
C MET A 107 4.04 22.56 2.71
N ASN A 108 4.39 22.72 1.44
CA ASN A 108 4.14 21.74 0.38
C ASN A 108 5.23 20.66 0.32
N MET A 109 4.98 19.63 -0.49
CA MET A 109 5.95 18.58 -0.76
C MET A 109 7.17 19.16 -1.48
N SER A 110 8.37 18.75 -1.05
CA SER A 110 9.62 19.21 -1.63
C SER A 110 10.67 18.10 -1.69
N VAL A 111 11.65 18.24 -2.56
CA VAL A 111 12.81 17.34 -2.65
C VAL A 111 13.55 17.27 -1.32
N ALA A 112 13.64 18.36 -0.59
CA ALA A 112 14.30 18.41 0.72
C ALA A 112 13.61 17.48 1.74
N LEU A 113 12.28 17.36 1.73
CA LEU A 113 11.54 16.45 2.61
C LEU A 113 11.79 14.99 2.25
N ILE A 114 11.86 14.65 0.97
CA ILE A 114 12.20 13.29 0.52
C ILE A 114 13.61 12.93 1.00
N ARG A 115 14.59 13.84 0.84
CA ARG A 115 15.96 13.65 1.34
C ARG A 115 16.01 13.41 2.85
N LEU A 116 15.21 14.14 3.63
CA LEU A 116 15.13 13.95 5.08
C LEU A 116 14.55 12.57 5.41
N ALA A 117 13.48 12.13 4.73
CA ALA A 117 12.90 10.82 4.93
C ALA A 117 13.86 9.69 4.53
N VAL A 118 14.57 9.83 3.39
CA VAL A 118 15.59 8.86 2.98
C VAL A 118 16.71 8.76 4.01
N ARG A 119 17.23 9.92 4.49
CA ARG A 119 18.24 9.94 5.55
C ARG A 119 17.78 9.20 6.80
N ASP A 120 16.52 9.35 7.20
CA ASP A 120 16.01 8.70 8.40
C ASP A 120 15.90 7.18 8.23
N LEU A 121 15.54 6.69 7.03
CA LEU A 121 15.59 5.26 6.70
C LEU A 121 17.04 4.74 6.71
N GLU A 122 17.99 5.51 6.16
CA GLU A 122 19.40 5.14 6.16
C GLU A 122 20.00 5.14 7.59
N ASN A 123 19.62 6.11 8.43
CA ASN A 123 20.02 6.15 9.84
C ASN A 123 19.46 4.96 10.63
N ALA A 124 18.29 4.45 10.24
CA ALA A 124 17.71 3.23 10.80
C ALA A 124 18.33 1.95 10.22
N ASN A 125 19.38 2.06 9.39
CA ASN A 125 20.03 0.94 8.68
C ASN A 125 19.04 0.07 7.87
N VAL A 126 18.03 0.68 7.29
CA VAL A 126 17.09 -0.01 6.41
C VAL A 126 17.76 -0.28 5.06
N PRO A 127 17.81 -1.54 4.60
CA PRO A 127 18.35 -1.84 3.27
C PRO A 127 17.47 -1.23 2.19
N LYS A 128 18.03 -0.97 1.02
CA LYS A 128 17.29 -0.58 -0.18
C LYS A 128 16.74 -1.81 -0.89
N PHE A 129 15.75 -1.62 -1.77
CA PHE A 129 15.26 -2.70 -2.64
C PHE A 129 16.35 -3.13 -3.63
N SER A 130 16.10 -4.20 -4.37
CA SER A 130 17.03 -4.73 -5.38
C SER A 130 17.33 -3.77 -6.52
N ASP A 131 16.47 -2.78 -6.73
CA ASP A 131 16.66 -1.67 -7.69
C ASP A 131 17.59 -0.56 -7.17
N GLY A 132 18.02 -0.64 -5.91
CA GLY A 132 18.90 0.32 -5.25
C GLY A 132 18.20 1.52 -4.63
N PHE A 133 16.86 1.56 -4.61
CA PHE A 133 16.06 2.68 -4.13
C PHE A 133 15.14 2.28 -2.97
N TYR A 134 14.69 3.27 -2.21
CA TYR A 134 13.48 3.18 -1.40
C TYR A 134 12.28 3.52 -2.27
N HIS A 135 11.11 2.98 -1.99
CA HIS A 135 9.92 3.32 -2.73
C HIS A 135 9.13 4.40 -1.99
N ALA A 136 8.70 5.40 -2.74
CA ALA A 136 7.86 6.49 -2.27
C ALA A 136 6.55 6.51 -3.05
N ALA A 137 5.43 6.56 -2.34
CA ALA A 137 4.10 6.79 -2.91
C ALA A 137 3.66 8.21 -2.57
N VAL A 138 3.22 8.97 -3.57
CA VAL A 138 2.76 10.36 -3.43
C VAL A 138 1.39 10.55 -4.06
N THR A 139 0.62 11.51 -3.56
CA THR A 139 -0.64 11.91 -4.20
C THR A 139 -0.38 12.75 -5.45
N PRO A 140 -1.33 12.83 -6.41
CA PRO A 140 -1.20 13.69 -7.60
C PRO A 140 -0.91 15.15 -7.27
N ALA A 141 -1.52 15.70 -6.21
CA ALA A 141 -1.26 17.06 -5.77
C ALA A 141 0.17 17.25 -5.22
N GLN A 142 0.65 16.30 -4.41
CA GLN A 142 2.04 16.31 -3.94
C GLN A 142 3.05 16.11 -5.08
N LYS A 143 2.70 15.31 -6.11
CA LYS A 143 3.49 15.19 -7.33
C LYS A 143 3.64 16.52 -8.05
N TYR A 144 2.53 17.28 -8.19
CA TYR A 144 2.56 18.60 -8.82
C TYR A 144 3.54 19.53 -8.09
N ASP A 145 3.45 19.58 -6.76
CA ASP A 145 4.37 20.38 -5.95
C ASP A 145 5.82 19.96 -6.12
N LEU A 146 6.07 18.65 -6.14
CA LEU A 146 7.40 18.07 -6.28
C LEU A 146 8.05 18.39 -7.63
N ILE A 147 7.30 18.29 -8.74
CA ILE A 147 7.79 18.60 -10.08
C ILE A 147 8.03 20.12 -10.24
N THR A 148 7.30 20.92 -9.50
CA THR A 148 7.46 22.39 -9.51
C THR A 148 8.67 22.85 -8.69
N ASP A 149 9.19 22.00 -7.78
CA ASP A 149 10.39 22.31 -6.99
C ASP A 149 11.61 22.51 -7.90
N PRO A 150 12.32 23.66 -7.82
CA PRO A 150 13.53 23.91 -8.60
C PRO A 150 14.59 22.83 -8.45
N ALA A 151 14.73 22.24 -7.26
CA ALA A 151 15.70 21.16 -7.01
C ALA A 151 15.36 19.88 -7.80
N TRP A 152 14.07 19.61 -8.04
CA TRP A 152 13.64 18.52 -8.92
C TRP A 152 14.01 18.80 -10.37
N GLN A 153 13.69 20.01 -10.85
CA GLN A 153 13.99 20.41 -12.23
C GLN A 153 15.47 20.37 -12.56
N ASP A 154 16.32 20.78 -11.62
CA ASP A 154 17.78 20.75 -11.80
C ASP A 154 18.31 19.32 -11.89
N ILE A 155 17.80 18.37 -11.11
CA ILE A 155 18.18 16.96 -11.20
C ILE A 155 17.89 16.43 -12.61
N TYR A 156 16.70 16.71 -13.14
CA TYR A 156 16.30 16.23 -14.45
C TYR A 156 17.03 16.87 -15.63
N ARG A 157 17.57 18.06 -15.47
CA ARG A 157 18.42 18.70 -16.50
C ARG A 157 19.75 18.01 -16.71
N TYR A 158 20.30 17.39 -15.66
CA TYR A 158 21.64 16.83 -15.66
C TYR A 158 21.68 15.30 -15.66
N THR A 159 20.55 14.63 -15.47
CA THR A 159 20.50 13.17 -15.37
C THR A 159 20.00 12.56 -16.66
N ASN A 160 20.72 11.55 -17.16
CA ASN A 160 20.29 10.74 -18.29
C ASN A 160 19.21 9.78 -17.77
N THR A 161 17.94 10.15 -17.98
CA THR A 161 16.77 9.43 -17.42
C THR A 161 16.57 8.09 -18.10
N ARG A 162 16.43 7.03 -17.32
CA ARG A 162 15.94 5.74 -17.80
C ARG A 162 14.45 5.86 -18.22
N PRO A 163 13.94 4.94 -19.07
CA PRO A 163 12.52 4.91 -19.39
C PRO A 163 11.67 4.79 -18.12
N MET A 164 10.72 5.69 -17.93
CA MET A 164 9.77 5.64 -16.79
C MET A 164 8.78 4.50 -16.98
N MET A 165 8.49 3.79 -15.89
CA MET A 165 7.38 2.84 -15.85
C MET A 165 6.05 3.57 -15.64
N ALA A 166 4.93 2.88 -15.89
CA ALA A 166 3.62 3.43 -15.60
C ALA A 166 3.50 3.88 -14.13
N ASN A 167 2.94 5.07 -13.91
CA ASN A 167 2.80 5.72 -12.60
C ASN A 167 4.12 6.09 -11.87
N GLU A 168 5.25 5.93 -12.52
CA GLU A 168 6.53 6.39 -12.00
C GLU A 168 6.68 7.90 -12.25
N VAL A 169 7.00 8.66 -11.21
CA VAL A 169 7.25 10.11 -11.32
C VAL A 169 8.73 10.38 -11.58
N GLY A 170 9.60 9.58 -10.97
CA GLY A 170 11.04 9.65 -11.16
C GLY A 170 11.84 9.22 -9.94
N GLU A 171 13.16 9.34 -10.06
CA GLU A 171 14.12 9.00 -9.01
C GLU A 171 14.71 10.26 -8.39
N VAL A 172 14.71 10.31 -7.06
CA VAL A 172 15.27 11.45 -6.31
C VAL A 172 15.99 10.96 -5.08
N TYR A 173 17.30 11.26 -5.01
CA TYR A 173 18.14 11.01 -3.83
C TYR A 173 17.99 9.63 -3.18
N GLY A 174 17.87 8.58 -4.00
CA GLY A 174 17.73 7.22 -3.50
C GLY A 174 16.28 6.79 -3.19
N ALA A 175 15.29 7.60 -3.57
CA ALA A 175 13.88 7.25 -3.54
C ALA A 175 13.32 7.18 -4.96
N LEU A 176 12.59 6.11 -5.26
CA LEU A 176 11.78 5.94 -6.46
C LEU A 176 10.36 6.40 -6.16
N VAL A 177 9.94 7.49 -6.79
CA VAL A 177 8.63 8.12 -6.53
C VAL A 177 7.60 7.58 -7.50
N ARG A 178 6.48 7.10 -6.96
CA ARG A 178 5.31 6.62 -7.70
C ARG A 178 4.06 7.38 -7.28
N GLU A 179 3.17 7.58 -8.23
CA GLU A 179 1.89 8.25 -8.01
C GLU A 179 0.80 7.25 -7.65
N THR A 180 -0.04 7.60 -6.68
CA THR A 180 -1.29 6.90 -6.38
C THR A 180 -2.33 7.86 -5.79
N THR A 181 -3.59 7.65 -6.14
CA THR A 181 -4.74 8.42 -5.64
C THR A 181 -5.26 7.91 -4.30
N ASP A 182 -4.86 6.71 -3.87
CA ASP A 182 -5.44 6.03 -2.71
C ASP A 182 -4.82 6.39 -1.36
N LEU A 183 -3.80 7.25 -1.37
CA LEU A 183 -3.14 7.70 -0.14
C LEU A 183 -4.09 8.50 0.77
N PRO A 184 -3.90 8.42 2.10
CA PRO A 184 -4.74 9.13 3.04
C PRO A 184 -4.67 10.65 2.83
N ILE A 185 -5.84 11.26 2.72
CA ILE A 185 -6.03 12.71 2.67
C ILE A 185 -6.83 13.10 3.92
N TYR A 186 -6.37 14.12 4.61
CA TYR A 186 -7.02 14.68 5.79
C TYR A 186 -7.60 16.04 5.44
N PRO A 187 -8.89 16.14 5.08
CA PRO A 187 -9.46 17.35 4.46
C PRO A 187 -9.36 18.62 5.32
N THR A 188 -9.37 18.45 6.65
CA THR A 188 -9.29 19.55 7.63
C THR A 188 -8.17 19.34 8.64
N GLY A 189 -7.14 18.57 8.26
CA GLY A 189 -6.09 18.14 9.19
C GLY A 189 -5.07 19.20 9.55
N GLY A 190 -4.89 20.22 8.71
CA GLY A 190 -3.89 21.26 8.86
C GLY A 190 -4.37 22.51 9.60
N ALA A 191 -3.47 23.49 9.77
CA ALA A 191 -3.77 24.77 10.35
C ALA A 191 -4.86 25.48 9.52
N ALA A 192 -5.78 26.15 10.21
CA ALA A 192 -6.94 26.81 9.58
C ALA A 192 -7.82 25.86 8.72
N GLY A 193 -7.78 24.54 8.96
CA GLY A 193 -8.62 23.55 8.27
C GLY A 193 -8.19 23.26 6.84
N ILE A 194 -6.94 23.47 6.48
CA ILE A 194 -6.43 23.11 5.15
C ILE A 194 -6.27 21.60 4.98
N PRO A 195 -6.40 21.07 3.75
CA PRO A 195 -6.15 19.67 3.48
C PRO A 195 -4.68 19.31 3.66
N VAL A 196 -4.42 18.16 4.30
CA VAL A 196 -3.10 17.59 4.45
C VAL A 196 -3.06 16.24 3.74
N HIS A 197 -2.11 16.08 2.85
CA HIS A 197 -1.89 14.85 2.11
C HIS A 197 -0.74 14.06 2.71
N ALA A 198 -0.89 12.76 2.78
CA ALA A 198 0.15 11.87 3.27
C ALA A 198 0.85 11.19 2.10
N ALA A 199 2.16 11.33 2.02
CA ALA A 199 3.03 10.48 1.21
C ALA A 199 3.65 9.40 2.11
N VAL A 200 4.01 8.25 1.55
CA VAL A 200 4.63 7.15 2.29
C VAL A 200 5.92 6.72 1.60
N LEU A 201 7.03 6.71 2.36
CA LEU A 201 8.29 6.13 1.94
C LEU A 201 8.53 4.84 2.72
N TYR A 202 8.97 3.80 2.04
CA TYR A 202 9.21 2.52 2.68
C TYR A 202 10.37 1.74 2.04
N GLY A 203 10.98 0.88 2.85
CA GLY A 203 12.01 -0.07 2.43
C GLY A 203 11.49 -1.50 2.35
N PRO A 204 12.33 -2.47 1.97
CA PRO A 204 11.95 -3.87 1.93
C PRO A 204 11.55 -4.40 3.31
N ASN A 205 10.61 -5.37 3.33
CA ASN A 205 10.05 -5.96 4.55
C ASN A 205 9.40 -4.94 5.51
N ALA A 206 8.93 -3.81 5.00
CA ALA A 206 8.22 -2.80 5.76
C ALA A 206 6.83 -3.30 6.20
N TYR A 207 6.15 -4.01 5.32
CA TYR A 207 4.84 -4.59 5.56
C TYR A 207 4.78 -6.03 5.03
N GLY A 208 3.84 -6.81 5.53
CA GLY A 208 3.47 -8.12 5.03
C GLY A 208 2.01 -8.16 4.65
N VAL A 209 1.71 -8.91 3.63
CA VAL A 209 0.34 -9.22 3.20
C VAL A 209 0.10 -10.71 3.37
N ILE A 210 -1.11 -11.06 3.75
CA ILE A 210 -1.60 -12.44 3.71
C ILE A 210 -2.90 -12.42 2.95
N ASP A 211 -2.89 -13.21 1.91
CA ASP A 211 -4.03 -13.60 1.14
C ASP A 211 -4.34 -15.03 1.52
N LEU A 212 -5.41 -15.22 2.27
CA LEU A 212 -5.86 -16.56 2.60
C LEU A 212 -6.61 -17.09 1.37
N GLU A 213 -6.19 -18.24 0.88
CA GLU A 213 -6.93 -18.97 -0.15
C GLU A 213 -8.41 -18.92 0.19
N SER A 214 -9.16 -18.35 -0.71
CA SER A 214 -10.60 -18.24 -0.54
C SER A 214 -11.18 -19.63 -0.30
N MET A 215 -11.99 -19.73 0.73
CA MET A 215 -12.82 -20.92 0.98
C MET A 215 -13.94 -21.02 -0.09
N GLY A 216 -13.54 -21.01 -1.38
CA GLY A 216 -14.44 -21.25 -2.51
C GLY A 216 -14.85 -22.70 -2.56
N VAL A 217 -16.13 -22.92 -2.52
CA VAL A 217 -16.77 -24.21 -2.85
C VAL A 217 -16.48 -24.52 -4.33
N GLY A 218 -15.47 -25.31 -4.58
CA GLY A 218 -15.21 -25.83 -5.91
C GLY A 218 -13.78 -25.80 -6.36
N SER A 219 -13.03 -26.72 -5.94
CA SER A 219 -11.74 -27.25 -6.39
C SER A 219 -10.64 -27.19 -5.35
N ILE A 220 -10.44 -28.30 -4.71
CA ILE A 220 -9.43 -28.57 -3.67
C ILE A 220 -8.00 -28.64 -4.26
N ASN A 221 -7.82 -28.51 -5.58
CA ASN A 221 -6.55 -28.80 -6.26
C ASN A 221 -6.14 -27.78 -7.35
N ASP A 222 -6.63 -26.56 -7.33
CA ASP A 222 -6.20 -25.56 -8.31
C ASP A 222 -5.23 -24.56 -7.67
N GLU A 223 -3.92 -24.77 -7.89
CA GLU A 223 -2.85 -23.86 -7.45
C GLU A 223 -2.91 -22.48 -8.12
N THR A 224 -3.82 -22.29 -9.08
CA THR A 224 -4.00 -21.05 -9.85
C THR A 224 -4.96 -20.06 -9.19
N ASN A 225 -5.75 -20.46 -8.18
CA ASN A 225 -6.76 -19.62 -7.52
C ASN A 225 -6.25 -18.96 -6.22
N LYS A 226 -5.04 -18.43 -6.24
CA LYS A 226 -4.56 -17.54 -5.17
C LYS A 226 -5.08 -16.14 -5.44
N GLY A 227 -5.93 -15.62 -4.55
CA GLY A 227 -6.36 -14.24 -4.61
C GLY A 227 -7.86 -14.03 -4.53
N VAL A 228 -8.40 -13.29 -5.47
CA VAL A 228 -9.80 -12.89 -5.53
C VAL A 228 -10.64 -14.00 -6.15
N ASN A 229 -11.67 -14.46 -5.43
CA ASN A 229 -12.68 -15.34 -6.02
C ASN A 229 -13.75 -14.51 -6.71
N VAL A 230 -13.99 -14.83 -7.95
CA VAL A 230 -15.10 -14.28 -8.72
C VAL A 230 -16.15 -15.38 -8.89
N PHE A 231 -17.41 -15.08 -8.59
CA PHE A 231 -18.55 -15.98 -8.83
C PHE A 231 -19.53 -15.30 -9.75
N THR A 232 -20.03 -16.09 -10.68
CA THR A 232 -21.12 -15.70 -11.56
C THR A 232 -22.27 -16.68 -11.40
N THR A 233 -23.47 -16.18 -11.19
CA THR A 233 -24.70 -16.99 -11.24
C THR A 233 -25.52 -16.46 -12.40
N GLY A 234 -25.66 -17.27 -13.43
CA GLY A 234 -26.43 -16.91 -14.62
C GLY A 234 -27.97 -16.88 -14.35
N LEU A 235 -28.71 -16.33 -15.28
CA LEU A 235 -30.17 -16.27 -15.25
C LEU A 235 -30.84 -17.68 -15.22
N ASP A 236 -30.08 -18.71 -15.63
CA ASP A 236 -30.61 -20.08 -15.70
C ASP A 236 -30.56 -20.85 -14.37
N VAL A 237 -29.96 -20.27 -13.33
CA VAL A 237 -29.77 -20.97 -12.05
C VAL A 237 -30.84 -20.54 -11.04
N PRO A 238 -31.80 -21.47 -10.69
CA PRO A 238 -32.84 -21.16 -9.73
C PRO A 238 -32.25 -20.91 -8.34
N SER A 239 -32.60 -19.81 -7.71
CA SER A 239 -32.31 -19.56 -6.32
C SER A 239 -33.58 -19.41 -5.49
N LYS A 240 -33.46 -19.69 -4.17
CA LYS A 240 -34.63 -19.47 -3.26
C LYS A 240 -35.07 -18.02 -3.21
N SER A 241 -34.20 -17.09 -3.52
CA SER A 241 -34.45 -15.64 -3.53
C SER A 241 -34.98 -15.13 -4.88
N ASP A 242 -34.82 -15.90 -5.94
CA ASP A 242 -35.27 -15.55 -7.29
C ASP A 242 -35.85 -16.79 -8.02
N PRO A 243 -37.08 -17.18 -7.66
CA PRO A 243 -37.75 -18.36 -8.26
C PRO A 243 -38.20 -18.13 -9.71
N LEU A 244 -38.23 -16.88 -10.19
CA LEU A 244 -38.61 -16.53 -11.55
C LEU A 244 -37.41 -16.32 -12.50
N HIS A 245 -36.20 -16.54 -12.02
CA HIS A 245 -34.97 -16.41 -12.81
C HIS A 245 -34.77 -15.02 -13.49
N GLN A 246 -35.12 -13.96 -12.76
CA GLN A 246 -35.09 -12.59 -13.28
C GLN A 246 -33.79 -11.87 -13.02
N ARG A 247 -32.84 -12.51 -12.32
CA ARG A 247 -31.59 -11.85 -11.87
C ARG A 247 -30.38 -12.75 -12.04
N ALA A 248 -29.36 -12.22 -12.70
CA ALA A 248 -28.01 -12.76 -12.64
C ALA A 248 -27.22 -12.03 -11.55
N TYR A 249 -26.31 -12.72 -10.90
CA TYR A 249 -25.42 -12.17 -9.89
C TYR A 249 -23.98 -12.39 -10.30
N VAL A 250 -23.21 -11.32 -10.26
CA VAL A 250 -21.75 -11.36 -10.40
C VAL A 250 -21.15 -10.79 -9.12
N GLY A 251 -20.23 -11.48 -8.51
CA GLY A 251 -19.62 -11.03 -7.25
C GLY A 251 -18.20 -11.49 -7.11
N TRP A 252 -17.48 -10.85 -6.20
CA TRP A 252 -16.14 -11.27 -5.82
C TRP A 252 -15.99 -11.29 -4.30
N SER A 253 -15.08 -12.09 -3.80
CA SER A 253 -14.67 -12.06 -2.40
C SER A 253 -13.20 -12.43 -2.24
N VAL A 254 -12.60 -11.87 -1.21
CA VAL A 254 -11.21 -12.14 -0.80
C VAL A 254 -11.09 -12.10 0.72
N VAL A 255 -10.25 -12.94 1.29
CA VAL A 255 -9.87 -12.85 2.71
C VAL A 255 -8.45 -12.32 2.77
N PHE A 256 -8.31 -11.08 3.21
CA PHE A 256 -7.08 -10.31 3.07
C PHE A 256 -6.70 -9.62 4.37
N VAL A 257 -5.40 -9.46 4.60
CA VAL A 257 -4.86 -8.55 5.61
C VAL A 257 -3.49 -8.03 5.17
N ALA A 258 -3.28 -6.74 5.35
CA ALA A 258 -1.97 -6.10 5.31
C ALA A 258 -1.59 -5.66 6.72
N LYS A 259 -0.30 -5.76 7.08
CA LYS A 259 0.20 -5.31 8.37
C LYS A 259 1.61 -4.74 8.25
N VAL A 260 1.86 -3.59 8.86
CA VAL A 260 3.20 -3.05 9.01
C VAL A 260 3.99 -3.97 9.94
N LEU A 261 5.09 -4.51 9.46
CA LEU A 261 5.95 -5.44 10.21
C LEU A 261 7.04 -4.69 10.97
N ASP A 262 7.55 -3.62 10.39
CA ASP A 262 8.60 -2.81 10.98
C ASP A 262 8.34 -1.32 10.79
N VAL A 263 8.01 -0.66 11.89
CA VAL A 263 7.68 0.77 11.92
C VAL A 263 8.87 1.64 11.49
N LEU A 264 10.10 1.18 11.73
CA LEU A 264 11.32 1.90 11.33
C LEU A 264 11.55 1.90 9.81
N ARG A 265 10.89 1.01 9.10
CA ARG A 265 11.01 0.86 7.64
C ARG A 265 9.94 1.61 6.85
N VAL A 266 9.06 2.32 7.54
CA VAL A 266 7.99 3.12 6.93
C VAL A 266 8.05 4.54 7.50
N ILE A 267 8.09 5.53 6.63
CA ILE A 267 8.01 6.94 7.00
C ILE A 267 6.86 7.57 6.24
N ARG A 268 5.93 8.16 6.98
CA ARG A 268 4.85 8.98 6.41
C ARG A 268 5.28 10.44 6.38
N VAL A 269 5.11 11.09 5.25
CA VAL A 269 5.37 12.52 5.08
C VAL A 269 4.05 13.22 4.86
N GLU A 270 3.67 14.10 5.79
CA GLU A 270 2.40 14.84 5.73
C GLU A 270 2.67 16.29 5.34
N THR A 271 2.06 16.74 4.25
CA THR A 271 2.27 18.09 3.68
C THR A 271 0.95 18.76 3.31
N ALA A 272 0.95 20.09 3.31
CA ALA A 272 -0.03 20.83 2.54
C ALA A 272 0.19 20.59 1.04
N VAL A 273 -0.74 21.00 0.24
CA VAL A 273 -0.66 20.97 -1.23
C VAL A 273 -1.01 22.33 -1.79
N SER A 274 -0.46 22.63 -2.96
CA SER A 274 -0.85 23.84 -3.73
C SER A 274 -2.32 23.75 -4.15
N PRO A 275 -3.06 24.86 -4.13
CA PRO A 275 -4.46 24.90 -4.52
C PRO A 275 -4.67 24.62 -6.01
#